data_137d2a0fb1c275ba17e20a7b627cface
#
_entry.id   137d2a0fb1c275ba17e20a7b627cface
#
_cell.length_a   1.000
_cell.length_b   1.000
_cell.length_c   1.000
_cell.angle_alpha   90.00
_cell.angle_beta   90.00
_cell.angle_gamma   90.00
#
_symmetry.space_group_name_H-M   'P 1'
#
loop_
_entity.id
_entity.type
_entity.pdbx_description
1 polymer ?
#
loop_
_entity_poly.entity_id
_entity_poly.type
_entity_poly.pdbx_seq_one_letter_code
_entity_poly.pdbx_strand_id
1 'polypeptide(L)'
;EFDEIKKVNQELLHAASEFKDLFPEGSQGSKASALIWEDRETFDLYNNNFIKSIEDIAISIENEDSVSLMENFNIMASNCGTCHKKFRN
;
A
#
# COMPACT_ATOMS: atom_id res chain seq x y z
N GLU A 1 17.26 15.47 2.88
CA GLU A 1 16.90 14.10 3.25
C GLU A 1 15.39 13.87 3.28
N PHE A 2 14.63 14.70 4.05
CA PHE A 2 13.18 14.58 4.05
C PHE A 2 12.58 14.90 2.69
N ASP A 3 13.21 15.76 1.90
CA ASP A 3 12.71 16.10 0.57
C ASP A 3 12.73 14.89 -0.37
N GLU A 4 13.77 14.08 -0.32
CA GLU A 4 13.85 12.88 -1.15
C GLU A 4 12.84 11.84 -0.71
N ILE A 5 12.69 11.66 0.61
CA ILE A 5 11.71 10.72 1.16
C ILE A 5 10.30 11.15 0.77
N LYS A 6 10.03 12.46 0.85
CA LYS A 6 8.74 13.01 0.46
C LYS A 6 8.41 12.71 -1.00
N LYS A 7 9.38 12.90 -1.88
CA LYS A 7 9.18 12.64 -3.31
C LYS A 7 8.87 11.17 -3.56
N VAL A 8 9.67 10.27 -2.98
CA VAL A 8 9.46 8.83 -3.14
C VAL A 8 8.10 8.43 -2.57
N ASN A 9 7.72 8.98 -1.42
CA ASN A 9 6.43 8.67 -0.81
C ASN A 9 5.25 9.13 -1.66
N GLN A 10 5.37 10.28 -2.32
CA GLN A 10 4.33 10.78 -3.22
C GLN A 10 4.17 9.86 -4.43
N GLU A 11 5.28 9.35 -4.97
CA GLU A 11 5.24 8.40 -6.08
C GLU A 11 4.60 7.09 -5.64
N LEU A 12 4.93 6.64 -4.43
CA LEU A 12 4.36 5.42 -3.87
C LEU A 12 2.85 5.56 -3.65
N LEU A 13 2.42 6.70 -3.13
CA LEU A 13 0.99 6.96 -2.92
C LEU A 13 0.23 6.93 -4.24
N HIS A 14 0.79 7.54 -5.28
CA HIS A 14 0.19 7.54 -6.60
C HIS A 14 0.04 6.11 -7.13
N ALA A 15 1.10 5.32 -7.04
CA ALA A 15 1.07 3.94 -7.48
C ALA A 15 0.07 3.10 -6.68
N ALA A 16 0.02 3.30 -5.37
CA ALA A 16 -0.90 2.56 -4.51
C ALA A 16 -2.35 2.90 -4.81
N SER A 17 -2.62 4.17 -5.12
CA SER A 17 -3.97 4.63 -5.44
C SER A 17 -4.50 4.00 -6.73
N GLU A 18 -3.60 3.65 -7.66
CA GLU A 18 -3.98 3.02 -8.92
C GLU A 18 -3.86 1.50 -8.89
N PHE A 19 -3.27 0.96 -7.83
CA PHE A 19 -2.95 -0.47 -7.76
C PHE A 19 -4.19 -1.36 -7.93
N LYS A 20 -5.29 -1.03 -7.26
CA LYS A 20 -6.50 -1.85 -7.34
C LYS A 20 -7.11 -1.88 -8.74
N ASP A 21 -6.83 -0.86 -9.56
CA ASP A 21 -7.34 -0.78 -10.91
C ASP A 21 -6.59 -1.69 -11.88
N LEU A 22 -5.47 -2.26 -11.42
CA LEU A 22 -4.70 -3.24 -12.19
C LEU A 22 -5.35 -4.62 -12.15
N PHE A 23 -6.39 -4.79 -11.32
CA PHE A 23 -7.07 -6.07 -11.14
C PHE A 23 -8.56 -5.94 -11.42
N PRO A 24 -8.95 -5.52 -12.63
CA PRO A 24 -10.37 -5.46 -12.98
C PRO A 24 -10.95 -6.87 -13.05
N GLU A 25 -12.24 -6.96 -12.87
CA GLU A 25 -12.94 -8.24 -12.95
C GLU A 25 -12.67 -8.88 -14.32
N GLY A 26 -12.33 -10.16 -14.31
CA GLY A 26 -12.07 -10.89 -15.55
C GLY A 26 -10.60 -10.92 -15.98
N SER A 27 -9.72 -10.29 -15.22
CA SER A 27 -8.28 -10.25 -15.58
C SER A 27 -7.45 -11.26 -14.79
N GLN A 28 -8.06 -12.32 -14.31
CA GLN A 28 -7.37 -13.37 -13.56
C GLN A 28 -6.35 -14.09 -14.47
N GLY A 29 -5.37 -14.73 -13.83
CA GLY A 29 -4.41 -15.55 -14.56
C GLY A 29 -2.97 -15.05 -14.46
N SER A 30 -2.71 -14.00 -13.69
CA SER A 30 -1.37 -13.51 -13.44
C SER A 30 -0.80 -14.16 -12.18
N LYS A 31 0.25 -13.56 -11.62
CA LYS A 31 0.85 -14.03 -10.36
C LYS A 31 -0.06 -13.79 -9.16
N ALA A 32 -1.11 -13.01 -9.33
CA ALA A 32 -2.04 -12.73 -8.26
C ALA A 32 -3.00 -13.89 -8.07
N SER A 33 -3.38 -14.15 -6.83
CA SER A 33 -4.32 -15.20 -6.49
C SER A 33 -5.71 -14.88 -6.99
N ALA A 34 -6.46 -15.93 -7.36
CA ALA A 34 -7.88 -15.78 -7.70
C ALA A 34 -8.68 -15.17 -6.55
N LEU A 35 -8.16 -15.24 -5.32
CA LEU A 35 -8.81 -14.65 -4.15
C LEU A 35 -8.98 -13.13 -4.29
N ILE A 36 -8.18 -12.46 -5.11
CA ILE A 36 -8.36 -11.03 -5.35
C ILE A 36 -9.77 -10.76 -5.87
N TRP A 37 -10.29 -11.63 -6.72
CA TRP A 37 -11.62 -11.47 -7.30
C TRP A 37 -12.70 -12.13 -6.48
N GLU A 38 -12.38 -13.23 -5.82
CA GLU A 38 -13.34 -13.96 -4.99
C GLU A 38 -13.60 -13.25 -3.65
N ASP A 39 -12.57 -12.60 -3.10
CA ASP A 39 -12.67 -11.89 -1.83
C ASP A 39 -12.21 -10.44 -2.05
N ARG A 40 -12.87 -9.78 -3.01
CA ARG A 40 -12.52 -8.41 -3.40
C ARG A 40 -12.65 -7.43 -2.25
N GLU A 41 -13.64 -7.65 -1.39
CA GLU A 41 -13.86 -6.78 -0.23
C GLU A 41 -12.63 -6.75 0.68
N THR A 42 -12.05 -7.91 0.99
CA THR A 42 -10.84 -7.98 1.81
C THR A 42 -9.65 -7.39 1.07
N PHE A 43 -9.53 -7.66 -0.22
CA PHE A 43 -8.45 -7.09 -1.04
C PHE A 43 -8.50 -5.56 -1.00
N ASP A 44 -9.69 -4.99 -1.20
CA ASP A 44 -9.86 -3.54 -1.17
C ASP A 44 -9.57 -2.96 0.21
N LEU A 45 -9.96 -3.67 1.28
CA LEU A 45 -9.66 -3.26 2.64
C LEU A 45 -8.14 -3.20 2.86
N TYR A 46 -7.42 -4.22 2.44
CA TYR A 46 -5.97 -4.26 2.60
C TYR A 46 -5.30 -3.14 1.79
N ASN A 47 -5.80 -2.88 0.58
CA ASN A 47 -5.27 -1.82 -0.26
C ASN A 47 -5.53 -0.45 0.38
N ASN A 48 -6.71 -0.24 0.96
CA ASN A 48 -7.03 1.00 1.65
C ASN A 48 -6.18 1.20 2.89
N ASN A 49 -5.89 0.13 3.64
CA ASN A 49 -5.01 0.20 4.80
C ASN A 49 -3.59 0.57 4.39
N PHE A 50 -3.14 0.04 3.26
CA PHE A 50 -1.83 0.36 2.70
C PHE A 50 -1.75 1.84 2.34
N ILE A 51 -2.77 2.35 1.65
CA ILE A 51 -2.84 3.77 1.26
C ILE A 51 -2.83 4.66 2.50
N LYS A 52 -3.61 4.29 3.51
CA LYS A 52 -3.67 5.07 4.76
C LYS A 52 -2.30 5.14 5.43
N SER A 53 -1.56 4.03 5.45
CA SER A 53 -0.23 4.03 6.06
C SER A 53 0.74 4.93 5.29
N ILE A 54 0.61 5.01 3.97
CA ILE A 54 1.42 5.92 3.16
C ILE A 54 1.06 7.38 3.48
N GLU A 55 -0.23 7.67 3.66
CA GLU A 55 -0.68 9.01 4.04
C GLU A 55 -0.15 9.42 5.41
N ASP A 56 -0.13 8.48 6.36
CA ASP A 56 0.43 8.72 7.68
C ASP A 56 1.93 9.01 7.61
N ILE A 57 2.64 8.33 6.70
CA ILE A 57 4.05 8.62 6.44
C ILE A 57 4.20 10.05 5.93
N ALA A 58 3.31 10.50 5.04
CA ALA A 58 3.35 11.86 4.51
C ALA A 58 3.23 12.89 5.63
N ILE A 59 2.36 12.64 6.61
CA ILE A 59 2.20 13.53 7.76
C ILE A 59 3.50 13.57 8.58
N SER A 60 4.12 12.42 8.81
CA SER A 60 5.38 12.34 9.55
C SER A 60 6.49 13.13 8.84
N ILE A 61 6.53 13.05 7.51
CA ILE A 61 7.51 13.79 6.71
C ILE A 61 7.26 15.29 6.84
N GLU A 62 5.99 15.69 6.74
CA GLU A 62 5.61 17.10 6.85
C GLU A 62 6.05 17.69 8.19
N ASN A 63 5.94 16.92 9.26
CA ASN A 63 6.33 17.33 10.61
C ASN A 63 7.80 17.07 10.91
N GLU A 64 8.55 16.50 9.96
CA GLU A 64 9.95 16.11 10.14
C GLU A 64 10.15 15.28 11.41
N ASP A 65 9.20 14.37 11.66
CA ASP A 65 9.18 13.51 12.84
C ASP A 65 9.72 12.13 12.49
N SER A 66 11.01 11.92 12.70
CA SER A 66 11.66 10.68 12.32
C SER A 66 11.19 9.46 13.11
N VAL A 67 10.71 9.65 14.33
CA VAL A 67 10.19 8.54 15.14
C VAL A 67 8.86 8.05 14.56
N SER A 68 7.93 8.96 14.31
CA SER A 68 6.66 8.61 13.67
C SER A 68 6.86 8.07 12.27
N LEU A 69 7.82 8.62 11.53
CA LEU A 69 8.14 8.14 10.19
C LEU A 69 8.55 6.67 10.22
N MET A 70 9.42 6.30 11.16
CA MET A 70 9.86 4.90 11.28
C MET A 70 8.71 3.98 11.67
N GLU A 71 7.89 4.40 12.63
CA GLU A 71 6.73 3.61 13.05
C GLU A 71 5.75 3.41 11.90
N ASN A 72 5.43 4.47 11.18
CA ASN A 72 4.49 4.41 10.06
C ASN A 72 5.06 3.60 8.89
N PHE A 73 6.37 3.68 8.67
CA PHE A 73 7.02 2.86 7.66
C PHE A 73 6.89 1.37 7.98
N ASN A 74 7.08 1.00 9.26
CA ASN A 74 6.94 -0.38 9.69
C ASN A 74 5.51 -0.89 9.51
N ILE A 75 4.52 -0.04 9.77
CA ILE A 75 3.11 -0.37 9.56
C ILE A 75 2.85 -0.60 8.06
N MET A 76 3.36 0.28 7.20
CA MET A 76 3.21 0.15 5.76
C MET A 76 3.81 -1.17 5.26
N ALA A 77 5.02 -1.50 5.70
CA ALA A 77 5.68 -2.75 5.31
C ALA A 77 4.88 -3.96 5.76
N SER A 78 4.29 -3.90 6.97
CA SER A 78 3.44 -4.96 7.49
C SER A 78 2.19 -5.14 6.62
N ASN A 79 1.59 -4.05 6.16
CA ASN A 79 0.42 -4.12 5.28
C ASN A 79 0.77 -4.79 3.94
N CYS A 80 1.95 -4.51 3.40
CA CYS A 80 2.42 -5.16 2.18
C CYS A 80 2.54 -6.68 2.38
N GLY A 81 3.13 -7.08 3.50
CA GLY A 81 3.30 -8.50 3.83
C GLY A 81 1.97 -9.22 4.01
N THR A 82 1.02 -8.58 4.68
CA THR A 82 -0.30 -9.15 4.93
C THR A 82 -1.03 -9.41 3.62
N CYS A 83 -1.01 -8.44 2.71
CA CYS A 83 -1.66 -8.56 1.41
C CYS A 83 -1.00 -9.65 0.57
N HIS A 84 0.32 -9.67 0.51
CA HIS A 84 1.06 -10.67 -0.26
C HIS A 84 0.80 -12.07 0.25
N LYS A 85 0.75 -12.24 1.57
CA LYS A 85 0.52 -13.55 2.16
C LYS A 85 -0.82 -14.13 1.75
N LYS A 86 -1.86 -13.30 1.62
CA LYS A 86 -3.19 -13.77 1.29
C LYS A 86 -3.44 -13.84 -0.22
N PHE A 87 -2.99 -12.86 -0.99
CA PHE A 87 -3.42 -12.69 -2.38
C PHE A 87 -2.37 -13.03 -3.43
N ARG A 88 -1.15 -13.31 -3.04
CA ARG A 88 -0.12 -13.69 -3.99
C ARG A 88 -0.07 -15.20 -4.15
N ASN A 89 0.03 -15.63 -5.40
CA ASN A 89 0.24 -17.05 -5.70
C ASN A 89 1.67 -17.47 -5.42
#